data_88f98820f94c25c8ea864f9bea5d3f41
#
_entry.id   88f98820f94c25c8ea864f9bea5d3f41
#
_cell.length_a   1.000
_cell.length_b   1.000
_cell.length_c   1.000
_cell.angle_alpha   90.00
_cell.angle_beta   90.00
_cell.angle_gamma   90.00
#
_symmetry.space_group_name_H-M   'P 1'
#
loop_
_entity.id
_entity.type
_entity.pdbx_description
1 polymer ?
#
loop_
_entity_poly.entity_id
_entity_poly.type
_entity_poly.pdbx_seq_one_letter_code
_entity_poly.pdbx_strand_id
1 'polypeptide(L)'
;MYVFIYKCCHFIAKSVISEYICRINAVVAIMEQKQKNTAILLMHCPDQPGIIAVITEFINVNGGNIVYLDQYVDRVNSVFYMRVEWELDNFIIPKEKIEEYFKVLYAQRYNLNYTLKFSDKKQRMAIFVSKMSHCLYDILARYISGEWEVDIPVIISNHPDLSVVAKQFDIPFEVIPITKDNKAEMEAKEFEILDSYDVDFIVLARYMQVLSENFINRYPHHIINIHHSFLPAFVGAKPYHAAYDRGVKLIGATSHYVTPDLDAGPIIEQDITRVTHKDTVADLVKKGRDLEKIVLSRAVEKHIQRKILTYNNKTIVFS
;
A
#
# COMPACT_ATOMS: atom_id res chain seq x y z
N MET A 1 32.32 -41.79 -35.00
CA MET A 1 31.06 -42.31 -34.40
C MET A 1 30.71 -41.64 -33.08
N TYR A 2 31.64 -41.43 -32.14
CA TYR A 2 31.36 -40.78 -30.83
C TYR A 2 30.95 -39.31 -30.89
N VAL A 3 31.45 -38.50 -31.80
CA VAL A 3 31.13 -37.08 -31.95
C VAL A 3 29.71 -36.85 -32.47
N PHE A 4 29.16 -37.78 -33.24
CA PHE A 4 27.80 -37.69 -33.79
C PHE A 4 26.74 -38.01 -32.73
N ILE A 5 27.01 -38.95 -31.85
CA ILE A 5 26.12 -39.33 -30.75
C ILE A 5 26.05 -38.20 -29.73
N TYR A 6 27.14 -37.50 -29.42
CA TYR A 6 27.16 -36.37 -28.47
C TYR A 6 26.37 -35.17 -28.98
N LYS A 7 26.42 -34.86 -30.27
CA LYS A 7 25.63 -33.79 -30.88
C LYS A 7 24.12 -34.11 -30.92
N CYS A 8 23.74 -35.34 -31.21
CA CYS A 8 22.35 -35.78 -31.19
C CYS A 8 21.75 -35.74 -29.76
N CYS A 9 22.47 -36.24 -28.75
CA CYS A 9 22.02 -36.20 -27.37
C CYS A 9 21.87 -34.74 -26.84
N HIS A 10 22.78 -33.85 -27.26
CA HIS A 10 22.70 -32.44 -26.85
C HIS A 10 21.53 -31.69 -27.52
N PHE A 11 21.20 -32.04 -28.75
CA PHE A 11 20.05 -31.45 -29.48
C PHE A 11 18.71 -31.96 -28.93
N ILE A 12 18.62 -33.26 -28.63
CA ILE A 12 17.42 -33.87 -28.03
C ILE A 12 17.21 -33.33 -26.61
N ALA A 13 18.27 -33.20 -25.81
CA ALA A 13 18.17 -32.63 -24.47
C ALA A 13 17.70 -31.16 -24.48
N LYS A 14 18.20 -30.34 -25.41
CA LYS A 14 17.74 -28.94 -25.57
C LYS A 14 16.28 -28.84 -26.01
N SER A 15 15.83 -29.72 -26.92
CA SER A 15 14.44 -29.77 -27.38
C SER A 15 13.49 -30.18 -26.25
N VAL A 16 13.84 -31.20 -25.48
CA VAL A 16 13.00 -31.66 -24.34
C VAL A 16 12.97 -30.65 -23.23
N ILE A 17 14.10 -30.02 -22.91
CA ILE A 17 14.14 -28.94 -21.89
C ILE A 17 13.33 -27.72 -22.37
N SER A 18 13.44 -27.33 -23.63
CA SER A 18 12.65 -26.23 -24.21
C SER A 18 11.14 -26.51 -24.15
N GLU A 19 10.71 -27.73 -24.47
CA GLU A 19 9.30 -28.13 -24.39
C GLU A 19 8.81 -28.20 -22.95
N TYR A 20 9.65 -28.64 -22.01
CA TYR A 20 9.33 -28.67 -20.59
C TYR A 20 9.20 -27.24 -20.01
N ILE A 21 10.11 -26.34 -20.37
CA ILE A 21 10.04 -24.92 -20.01
C ILE A 21 8.81 -24.27 -20.63
N CYS A 22 8.47 -24.58 -21.87
CA CYS A 22 7.27 -24.07 -22.53
C CYS A 22 6.00 -24.57 -21.84
N ARG A 23 5.94 -25.82 -21.40
CA ARG A 23 4.82 -26.39 -20.63
C ARG A 23 4.74 -25.81 -19.23
N ILE A 24 5.87 -25.60 -18.54
CA ILE A 24 5.91 -24.94 -17.24
C ILE A 24 5.43 -23.49 -17.40
N ASN A 25 5.92 -22.76 -18.38
CA ASN A 25 5.47 -21.38 -18.64
C ASN A 25 3.98 -21.31 -19.02
N ALA A 26 3.46 -22.30 -19.76
CA ALA A 26 2.05 -22.40 -20.06
C ALA A 26 1.21 -22.76 -18.82
N VAL A 27 1.69 -23.62 -17.93
CA VAL A 27 1.04 -23.95 -16.66
C VAL A 27 1.13 -22.76 -15.69
N VAL A 28 2.27 -22.08 -15.62
CA VAL A 28 2.42 -20.84 -14.85
C VAL A 28 1.51 -19.75 -15.42
N ALA A 29 1.46 -19.57 -16.74
CA ALA A 29 0.54 -18.64 -17.39
C ALA A 29 -0.96 -19.02 -17.16
N ILE A 30 -1.29 -20.31 -17.07
CA ILE A 30 -2.64 -20.79 -16.74
C ILE A 30 -2.91 -20.59 -15.24
N MET A 31 -1.91 -20.70 -14.37
CA MET A 31 -2.03 -20.41 -12.93
C MET A 31 -2.02 -18.90 -12.64
N GLU A 32 -1.35 -18.10 -13.46
CA GLU A 32 -1.45 -16.63 -13.48
C GLU A 32 -2.76 -16.15 -14.11
N GLN A 33 -3.48 -16.99 -14.84
CA GLN A 33 -4.76 -16.68 -15.45
C GLN A 33 -5.93 -17.07 -14.54
N LYS A 34 -6.36 -16.18 -13.85
CA LYS A 34 -7.65 -15.59 -13.54
C LYS A 34 -7.46 -14.74 -12.31
N GLN A 35 -6.84 -13.61 -12.47
CA GLN A 35 -7.14 -12.52 -11.57
C GLN A 35 -8.66 -12.36 -11.64
N LYS A 36 -9.35 -12.97 -10.65
CA LYS A 36 -10.80 -12.94 -10.61
C LYS A 36 -11.21 -11.48 -10.54
N ASN A 37 -11.99 -11.02 -11.51
CA ASN A 37 -12.51 -9.67 -11.49
C ASN A 37 -13.46 -9.55 -10.30
N THR A 38 -13.04 -8.87 -9.25
CA THR A 38 -13.82 -8.70 -8.02
C THR A 38 -14.19 -7.25 -7.80
N ALA A 39 -15.30 -7.04 -7.09
CA ALA A 39 -15.65 -5.77 -6.50
C ALA A 39 -15.37 -5.81 -4.99
N ILE A 40 -14.83 -4.72 -4.46
CA ILE A 40 -14.47 -4.56 -3.05
C ILE A 40 -15.24 -3.37 -2.52
N LEU A 41 -16.10 -3.60 -1.54
CA LEU A 41 -16.84 -2.59 -0.82
C LEU A 41 -16.26 -2.46 0.60
N LEU A 42 -15.79 -1.26 0.92
CA LEU A 42 -15.48 -0.83 2.27
C LEU A 42 -16.55 0.15 2.71
N MET A 43 -17.16 -0.07 3.87
CA MET A 43 -18.24 0.80 4.33
C MET A 43 -18.30 0.93 5.84
N HIS A 44 -18.89 2.03 6.29
CA HIS A 44 -19.32 2.22 7.67
C HIS A 44 -20.68 2.94 7.72
N CYS A 45 -21.41 2.71 8.79
CA CYS A 45 -22.69 3.38 9.05
C CYS A 45 -23.03 3.33 10.56
N PRO A 46 -24.05 4.06 11.04
CA PRO A 46 -24.62 3.79 12.35
C PRO A 46 -25.01 2.32 12.49
N ASP A 47 -24.64 1.69 13.63
CA ASP A 47 -24.97 0.30 13.86
C ASP A 47 -26.48 0.07 13.98
N GLN A 48 -27.01 -0.85 13.20
CA GLN A 48 -28.41 -1.21 13.20
C GLN A 48 -28.63 -2.64 12.71
N PRO A 49 -29.70 -3.33 13.17
CA PRO A 49 -30.01 -4.68 12.73
C PRO A 49 -30.22 -4.79 11.21
N GLY A 50 -29.71 -5.88 10.62
CA GLY A 50 -30.02 -6.26 9.24
C GLY A 50 -29.03 -5.73 8.19
N ILE A 51 -28.02 -4.89 8.52
CA ILE A 51 -27.06 -4.35 7.54
C ILE A 51 -26.35 -5.47 6.76
N ILE A 52 -25.84 -6.49 7.46
CA ILE A 52 -25.13 -7.61 6.81
C ILE A 52 -26.08 -8.31 5.82
N ALA A 53 -27.32 -8.61 6.26
CA ALA A 53 -28.28 -9.30 5.42
C ALA A 53 -28.59 -8.52 4.14
N VAL A 54 -28.80 -7.21 4.27
CA VAL A 54 -29.10 -6.33 3.12
C VAL A 54 -27.95 -6.29 2.11
N ILE A 55 -26.71 -6.18 2.58
CA ILE A 55 -25.55 -6.12 1.69
C ILE A 55 -25.30 -7.48 1.03
N THR A 56 -25.36 -8.57 1.79
CA THR A 56 -25.15 -9.91 1.24
C THR A 56 -26.29 -10.33 0.31
N GLU A 57 -27.54 -9.92 0.58
CA GLU A 57 -28.66 -10.12 -0.32
C GLU A 57 -28.48 -9.40 -1.66
N PHE A 58 -28.04 -8.11 -1.63
CA PHE A 58 -27.72 -7.37 -2.84
C PHE A 58 -26.72 -8.13 -3.73
N ILE A 59 -25.67 -8.68 -3.12
CA ILE A 59 -24.67 -9.44 -3.87
C ILE A 59 -25.25 -10.75 -4.40
N ASN A 60 -25.95 -11.49 -3.55
CA ASN A 60 -26.49 -12.81 -3.88
C ASN A 60 -27.57 -12.77 -4.97
N VAL A 61 -28.55 -11.86 -4.88
CA VAL A 61 -29.65 -11.76 -5.88
C VAL A 61 -29.14 -11.30 -7.25
N ASN A 62 -27.99 -10.66 -7.29
CA ASN A 62 -27.33 -10.26 -8.54
C ASN A 62 -26.27 -11.27 -9.02
N GLY A 63 -26.21 -12.48 -8.45
CA GLY A 63 -25.33 -13.56 -8.90
C GLY A 63 -23.89 -13.43 -8.47
N GLY A 64 -23.57 -12.55 -7.50
CA GLY A 64 -22.20 -12.39 -6.97
C GLY A 64 -21.85 -13.50 -5.99
N ASN A 65 -20.64 -14.04 -6.12
CA ASN A 65 -20.07 -14.98 -5.16
C ASN A 65 -19.15 -14.23 -4.20
N ILE A 66 -19.50 -14.18 -2.89
CA ILE A 66 -18.71 -13.53 -1.86
C ILE A 66 -17.46 -14.38 -1.60
N VAL A 67 -16.28 -13.81 -1.81
CA VAL A 67 -14.99 -14.47 -1.58
C VAL A 67 -14.31 -14.01 -0.28
N TYR A 68 -14.72 -12.85 0.23
CA TYR A 68 -14.24 -12.32 1.51
C TYR A 68 -15.32 -11.47 2.16
N LEU A 69 -15.51 -11.62 3.47
CA LEU A 69 -16.35 -10.76 4.28
C LEU A 69 -15.76 -10.67 5.68
N ASP A 70 -15.52 -9.45 6.13
CA ASP A 70 -15.15 -9.14 7.51
C ASP A 70 -15.94 -7.92 8.01
N GLN A 71 -16.27 -7.90 9.29
CA GLN A 71 -17.06 -6.82 9.88
C GLN A 71 -16.68 -6.59 11.34
N TYR A 72 -16.89 -5.36 11.79
CA TYR A 72 -16.66 -4.96 13.18
C TYR A 72 -17.71 -3.95 13.62
N VAL A 73 -18.14 -4.05 14.88
CA VAL A 73 -19.03 -3.07 15.52
C VAL A 73 -18.28 -2.37 16.65
N ASP A 74 -18.06 -1.08 16.50
CA ASP A 74 -17.65 -0.21 17.60
C ASP A 74 -18.85 0.09 18.48
N ARG A 75 -18.98 -0.66 19.57
CA ARG A 75 -20.12 -0.51 20.50
C ARG A 75 -20.10 0.80 21.29
N VAL A 76 -18.92 1.43 21.42
CA VAL A 76 -18.80 2.72 22.14
C VAL A 76 -19.36 3.86 21.32
N ASN A 77 -19.06 3.88 20.03
CA ASN A 77 -19.51 4.90 19.11
C ASN A 77 -20.77 4.49 18.31
N SER A 78 -21.27 3.26 18.49
CA SER A 78 -22.40 2.69 17.75
C SER A 78 -22.20 2.77 16.25
N VAL A 79 -21.02 2.37 15.76
CA VAL A 79 -20.67 2.37 14.33
C VAL A 79 -20.37 0.95 13.86
N PHE A 80 -21.00 0.58 12.78
CA PHE A 80 -20.76 -0.66 12.06
C PHE A 80 -19.75 -0.44 10.92
N TYR A 81 -18.80 -1.34 10.76
CA TYR A 81 -17.78 -1.35 9.70
C TYR A 81 -17.80 -2.69 8.98
N MET A 82 -17.63 -2.67 7.67
CA MET A 82 -17.61 -3.87 6.86
C MET A 82 -16.68 -3.74 5.66
N ARG A 83 -15.95 -4.81 5.36
CA ARG A 83 -15.31 -5.06 4.08
C ARG A 83 -15.93 -6.31 3.48
N VAL A 84 -16.42 -6.23 2.27
CA VAL A 84 -16.89 -7.38 1.51
C VAL A 84 -16.30 -7.34 0.10
N GLU A 85 -15.90 -8.51 -0.40
CA GLU A 85 -15.37 -8.71 -1.73
C GLU A 85 -16.11 -9.85 -2.41
N TRP A 86 -16.53 -9.63 -3.67
CA TRP A 86 -17.27 -10.62 -4.45
C TRP A 86 -16.81 -10.67 -5.89
N GLU A 87 -16.95 -11.84 -6.52
CA GLU A 87 -16.66 -12.07 -7.93
C GLU A 87 -17.70 -11.42 -8.83
N LEU A 88 -17.24 -10.87 -9.97
CA LEU A 88 -18.10 -10.22 -10.97
C LEU A 88 -18.40 -11.10 -12.18
N ASP A 89 -17.82 -12.29 -12.29
CA ASP A 89 -17.92 -13.14 -13.48
C ASP A 89 -19.38 -13.45 -13.91
N ASN A 90 -20.31 -13.57 -12.95
CA ASN A 90 -21.73 -13.81 -13.21
C ASN A 90 -22.63 -12.72 -12.61
N PHE A 91 -22.07 -11.57 -12.28
CA PHE A 91 -22.82 -10.49 -11.67
C PHE A 91 -23.72 -9.82 -12.69
N ILE A 92 -25.04 -9.75 -12.42
CA ILE A 92 -26.06 -9.31 -13.39
C ILE A 92 -25.93 -7.81 -13.69
N ILE A 93 -25.57 -6.99 -12.68
CA ILE A 93 -25.44 -5.54 -12.87
C ILE A 93 -24.10 -5.25 -13.55
N PRO A 94 -24.11 -4.56 -14.70
CA PRO A 94 -22.87 -4.12 -15.35
C PRO A 94 -21.98 -3.33 -14.38
N LYS A 95 -20.68 -3.57 -14.44
CA LYS A 95 -19.68 -2.98 -13.53
C LYS A 95 -19.84 -1.46 -13.35
N GLU A 96 -20.04 -0.75 -14.46
CA GLU A 96 -20.17 0.71 -14.51
C GLU A 96 -21.45 1.22 -13.81
N LYS A 97 -22.39 0.31 -13.57
CA LYS A 97 -23.69 0.61 -12.96
C LYS A 97 -23.77 0.18 -11.49
N ILE A 98 -22.86 -0.63 -11.00
CA ILE A 98 -22.92 -1.18 -9.63
C ILE A 98 -22.98 -0.06 -8.60
N GLU A 99 -22.13 0.97 -8.74
CA GLU A 99 -22.08 2.09 -7.78
C GLU A 99 -23.38 2.88 -7.78
N GLU A 100 -23.95 3.17 -8.94
CA GLU A 100 -25.23 3.87 -9.09
C GLU A 100 -26.37 3.11 -8.40
N TYR A 101 -26.52 1.81 -8.71
CA TYR A 101 -27.54 0.97 -8.10
C TYR A 101 -27.37 0.85 -6.59
N PHE A 102 -26.14 0.59 -6.13
CA PHE A 102 -25.83 0.50 -4.71
C PHE A 102 -26.16 1.79 -3.96
N LYS A 103 -25.78 2.92 -4.53
CA LYS A 103 -26.05 4.26 -3.94
C LYS A 103 -27.54 4.49 -3.75
N VAL A 104 -28.34 4.26 -4.80
CA VAL A 104 -29.78 4.56 -4.77
C VAL A 104 -30.56 3.58 -3.88
N LEU A 105 -30.28 2.28 -3.97
CA LEU A 105 -31.05 1.25 -3.30
C LEU A 105 -30.66 1.07 -1.83
N TYR A 106 -29.40 1.30 -1.48
CA TYR A 106 -28.86 0.94 -0.17
C TYR A 106 -28.17 2.09 0.57
N ALA A 107 -27.22 2.78 -0.07
CA ALA A 107 -26.38 3.73 0.63
C ALA A 107 -27.19 4.89 1.24
N GLN A 108 -28.13 5.44 0.51
CA GLN A 108 -29.00 6.52 1.00
C GLN A 108 -29.95 6.03 2.09
N ARG A 109 -30.55 4.85 1.91
CA ARG A 109 -31.53 4.30 2.86
C ARG A 109 -30.95 3.98 4.23
N TYR A 110 -29.71 3.46 4.25
CA TYR A 110 -29.05 3.00 5.48
C TYR A 110 -27.96 3.96 5.96
N ASN A 111 -27.87 5.14 5.37
CA ASN A 111 -26.86 6.15 5.67
C ASN A 111 -25.42 5.57 5.62
N LEU A 112 -25.10 4.83 4.53
CA LEU A 112 -23.81 4.20 4.34
C LEU A 112 -22.79 5.21 3.80
N ASN A 113 -21.67 5.34 4.48
CA ASN A 113 -20.45 5.90 3.90
C ASN A 113 -19.64 4.73 3.34
N TYR A 114 -19.28 4.79 2.07
CA TYR A 114 -18.64 3.65 1.41
C TYR A 114 -17.65 4.07 0.33
N THR A 115 -16.74 3.15 0.01
CA THR A 115 -15.94 3.16 -1.20
C THR A 115 -16.11 1.82 -1.91
N LEU A 116 -16.38 1.87 -3.22
CA LEU A 116 -16.44 0.71 -4.10
C LEU A 116 -15.24 0.75 -5.05
N LYS A 117 -14.46 -0.31 -5.08
CA LYS A 117 -13.29 -0.46 -5.94
C LYS A 117 -13.34 -1.81 -6.66
N PHE A 118 -12.59 -1.92 -7.75
CA PHE A 118 -12.52 -3.13 -8.56
C PHE A 118 -11.08 -3.63 -8.64
N SER A 119 -10.89 -4.95 -8.70
CA SER A 119 -9.55 -5.56 -8.70
C SER A 119 -8.85 -5.53 -10.07
N ASP A 120 -9.57 -5.26 -11.15
CA ASP A 120 -9.03 -5.25 -12.52
C ASP A 120 -8.10 -4.06 -12.82
N LYS A 121 -8.13 -3.01 -11.99
CA LYS A 121 -7.23 -1.87 -12.12
C LYS A 121 -6.17 -1.90 -11.01
N LYS A 122 -4.91 -2.12 -11.38
CA LYS A 122 -3.78 -1.93 -10.47
C LYS A 122 -3.70 -0.48 -10.03
N GLN A 123 -3.39 -0.28 -8.76
CA GLN A 123 -3.14 1.06 -8.23
C GLN A 123 -1.76 1.56 -8.69
N ARG A 124 -1.62 2.85 -8.91
CA ARG A 124 -0.38 3.50 -9.32
C ARG A 124 0.21 4.27 -8.14
N MET A 125 1.34 3.77 -7.64
CA MET A 125 2.03 4.26 -6.44
C MET A 125 3.23 5.11 -6.81
N ALA A 126 3.26 6.39 -6.40
CA ALA A 126 4.49 7.16 -6.43
C ALA A 126 5.26 6.99 -5.11
N ILE A 127 6.60 6.91 -5.19
CA ILE A 127 7.45 6.81 -4.01
C ILE A 127 8.22 8.12 -3.86
N PHE A 128 8.09 8.75 -2.70
CA PHE A 128 8.86 9.95 -2.35
C PHE A 128 10.00 9.56 -1.41
N VAL A 129 11.21 9.97 -1.75
CA VAL A 129 12.43 9.64 -1.00
C VAL A 129 13.31 10.88 -0.78
N SER A 130 14.21 10.81 0.21
CA SER A 130 15.33 11.74 0.35
C SER A 130 16.66 10.97 0.17
N LYS A 131 17.50 10.90 1.21
CA LYS A 131 18.84 10.26 1.13
C LYS A 131 18.87 8.82 1.63
N MET A 132 17.87 8.41 2.42
CA MET A 132 17.87 7.10 3.06
C MET A 132 17.24 6.06 2.13
N SER A 133 17.97 4.98 1.84
CA SER A 133 17.60 4.00 0.81
C SER A 133 16.88 2.75 1.32
N HIS A 134 16.94 2.46 2.64
CA HIS A 134 16.53 1.16 3.16
C HIS A 134 15.04 0.81 2.90
N CYS A 135 14.12 1.77 3.06
CA CYS A 135 12.70 1.55 2.74
C CYS A 135 12.48 1.42 1.23
N LEU A 136 13.19 2.23 0.41
CA LEU A 136 13.08 2.15 -1.05
C LEU A 136 13.48 0.77 -1.57
N TYR A 137 14.61 0.23 -1.12
CA TYR A 137 15.06 -1.12 -1.53
C TYR A 137 14.05 -2.21 -1.15
N ASP A 138 13.46 -2.16 0.05
CA ASP A 138 12.47 -3.15 0.47
C ASP A 138 11.21 -3.09 -0.40
N ILE A 139 10.71 -1.89 -0.68
CA ILE A 139 9.55 -1.67 -1.57
C ILE A 139 9.84 -2.21 -2.97
N LEU A 140 10.98 -1.86 -3.54
CA LEU A 140 11.34 -2.27 -4.90
C LEU A 140 11.58 -3.78 -5.01
N ALA A 141 12.13 -4.42 -3.97
CA ALA A 141 12.29 -5.87 -3.93
C ALA A 141 10.94 -6.59 -3.97
N ARG A 142 9.95 -6.14 -3.20
CA ARG A 142 8.57 -6.69 -3.20
C ARG A 142 7.85 -6.46 -4.52
N TYR A 143 8.03 -5.28 -5.11
CA TYR A 143 7.48 -4.95 -6.41
C TYR A 143 7.99 -5.89 -7.52
N ILE A 144 9.32 -6.09 -7.62
CA ILE A 144 9.90 -6.94 -8.66
C ILE A 144 9.62 -8.42 -8.45
N SER A 145 9.56 -8.87 -7.19
CA SER A 145 9.20 -10.25 -6.90
C SER A 145 7.74 -10.59 -7.25
N GLY A 146 6.93 -9.57 -7.60
CA GLY A 146 5.50 -9.76 -7.87
C GLY A 146 4.66 -9.99 -6.60
N GLU A 147 5.22 -9.70 -5.42
CA GLU A 147 4.49 -9.80 -4.14
C GLU A 147 3.33 -8.80 -4.07
N TRP A 148 3.50 -7.64 -4.72
CA TRP A 148 2.49 -6.58 -4.74
C TRP A 148 1.90 -6.34 -6.12
N GLU A 149 0.59 -6.35 -6.22
CA GLU A 149 -0.15 -5.98 -7.43
C GLU A 149 -0.34 -4.46 -7.53
N VAL A 150 0.74 -3.75 -7.83
CA VAL A 150 0.80 -2.29 -7.93
C VAL A 150 1.71 -1.90 -9.08
N ASP A 151 1.50 -0.72 -9.68
CA ASP A 151 2.45 -0.10 -10.60
C ASP A 151 3.21 1.00 -9.87
N ILE A 152 4.53 1.10 -10.12
CA ILE A 152 5.38 2.19 -9.60
C ILE A 152 5.86 3.02 -10.78
N PRO A 153 5.10 4.03 -11.24
CA PRO A 153 5.41 4.79 -12.43
C PRO A 153 6.54 5.80 -12.23
N VAL A 154 6.77 6.27 -10.99
CA VAL A 154 7.75 7.32 -10.71
C VAL A 154 8.24 7.27 -9.27
N ILE A 155 9.51 7.63 -9.09
CA ILE A 155 10.11 7.96 -7.80
C ILE A 155 10.46 9.44 -7.82
N ILE A 156 10.02 10.19 -6.80
CA ILE A 156 10.29 11.62 -6.65
C ILE A 156 11.22 11.85 -5.46
N SER A 157 12.21 12.71 -5.60
CA SER A 157 13.17 12.98 -4.54
C SER A 157 13.60 14.45 -4.51
N ASN A 158 13.81 14.97 -3.30
CA ASN A 158 14.45 16.28 -3.13
C ASN A 158 15.99 16.23 -3.21
N HIS A 159 16.58 15.05 -3.48
CA HIS A 159 18.01 14.81 -3.64
C HIS A 159 18.30 13.81 -4.76
N PRO A 160 19.43 13.94 -5.49
CA PRO A 160 19.77 13.02 -6.58
C PRO A 160 20.32 11.64 -6.12
N ASP A 161 20.64 11.50 -4.83
CA ASP A 161 21.42 10.39 -4.27
C ASP A 161 20.88 8.99 -4.64
N LEU A 162 19.57 8.82 -4.73
CA LEU A 162 18.92 7.54 -4.99
C LEU A 162 18.54 7.30 -6.47
N SER A 163 18.95 8.20 -7.38
CA SER A 163 18.71 8.02 -8.82
C SER A 163 19.36 6.75 -9.38
N VAL A 164 20.52 6.36 -8.83
CA VAL A 164 21.19 5.11 -9.21
C VAL A 164 20.36 3.88 -8.84
N VAL A 165 19.64 3.93 -7.72
CA VAL A 165 18.74 2.85 -7.29
C VAL A 165 17.57 2.75 -8.27
N ALA A 166 16.87 3.83 -8.53
CA ALA A 166 15.72 3.85 -9.46
C ALA A 166 16.12 3.31 -10.85
N LYS A 167 17.30 3.70 -11.35
CA LYS A 167 17.84 3.20 -12.63
C LYS A 167 18.06 1.69 -12.65
N GLN A 168 18.46 1.07 -11.54
CA GLN A 168 18.63 -0.40 -11.46
C GLN A 168 17.32 -1.16 -11.66
N PHE A 169 16.19 -0.48 -11.38
CA PHE A 169 14.86 -1.05 -11.45
C PHE A 169 14.04 -0.51 -12.64
N ASP A 170 14.69 0.27 -13.52
CA ASP A 170 14.10 0.87 -14.71
C ASP A 170 12.84 1.74 -14.41
N ILE A 171 12.89 2.45 -13.26
CA ILE A 171 11.81 3.34 -12.83
C ILE A 171 12.23 4.79 -13.03
N PRO A 172 11.38 5.65 -13.63
CA PRO A 172 11.60 7.09 -13.74
C PRO A 172 11.90 7.73 -12.38
N PHE A 173 12.88 8.61 -12.34
CA PHE A 173 13.33 9.30 -11.13
C PHE A 173 13.39 10.80 -11.37
N GLU A 174 12.56 11.54 -10.64
CA GLU A 174 12.47 12.99 -10.75
C GLU A 174 13.12 13.67 -9.53
N VAL A 175 14.00 14.61 -9.80
CA VAL A 175 14.70 15.37 -8.74
C VAL A 175 14.06 16.75 -8.62
N ILE A 176 13.42 17.01 -7.49
CA ILE A 176 12.76 18.26 -7.16
C ILE A 176 13.37 18.84 -5.90
N PRO A 177 14.41 19.70 -6.01
CA PRO A 177 15.07 20.28 -4.86
C PRO A 177 14.15 21.29 -4.16
N ILE A 178 13.76 20.99 -2.95
CA ILE A 178 12.86 21.84 -2.14
C ILE A 178 13.67 22.64 -1.12
N THR A 179 13.40 23.94 -1.09
CA THR A 179 13.88 24.90 -0.09
C THR A 179 12.69 25.57 0.58
N LYS A 180 12.94 26.39 1.61
CA LYS A 180 11.85 27.15 2.26
C LYS A 180 11.19 28.15 1.31
N ASP A 181 11.95 28.70 0.35
CA ASP A 181 11.51 29.79 -0.50
C ASP A 181 10.80 29.32 -1.79
N ASN A 182 11.06 28.07 -2.23
CA ASN A 182 10.51 27.54 -3.47
C ASN A 182 9.45 26.44 -3.27
N LYS A 183 9.08 26.13 -2.04
CA LYS A 183 8.22 24.96 -1.71
C LYS A 183 6.93 24.92 -2.53
N ALA A 184 6.18 26.02 -2.60
CA ALA A 184 4.91 26.07 -3.32
C ALA A 184 5.09 25.82 -4.83
N GLU A 185 6.14 26.36 -5.44
CA GLU A 185 6.46 26.12 -6.86
C GLU A 185 6.86 24.65 -7.10
N MET A 186 7.65 24.07 -6.19
CA MET A 186 8.09 22.68 -6.32
C MET A 186 6.95 21.70 -6.11
N GLU A 187 6.06 21.94 -5.14
CA GLU A 187 4.84 21.12 -4.98
C GLU A 187 3.92 21.22 -6.21
N ALA A 188 3.86 22.37 -6.89
CA ALA A 188 3.12 22.46 -8.15
C ALA A 188 3.73 21.57 -9.26
N LYS A 189 5.05 21.51 -9.36
CA LYS A 189 5.75 20.60 -10.28
C LYS A 189 5.54 19.12 -9.90
N GLU A 190 5.56 18.82 -8.59
CA GLU A 190 5.22 17.47 -8.12
C GLU A 190 3.81 17.06 -8.55
N PHE A 191 2.83 17.97 -8.48
CA PHE A 191 1.48 17.70 -8.97
C PHE A 191 1.43 17.43 -10.48
N GLU A 192 2.13 18.23 -11.29
CA GLU A 192 2.19 18.01 -12.74
C GLU A 192 2.74 16.61 -13.08
N ILE A 193 3.77 16.18 -12.36
CA ILE A 193 4.34 14.84 -12.51
C ILE A 193 3.33 13.77 -12.07
N LEU A 194 2.76 13.90 -10.89
CA LEU A 194 1.81 12.93 -10.34
C LEU A 194 0.58 12.78 -11.27
N ASP A 195 0.09 13.88 -11.85
CA ASP A 195 -1.01 13.87 -12.82
C ASP A 195 -0.62 13.20 -14.12
N SER A 196 0.59 13.48 -14.64
CA SER A 196 1.07 12.86 -15.89
C SER A 196 1.20 11.34 -15.80
N TYR A 197 1.36 10.83 -14.60
CA TYR A 197 1.46 9.40 -14.32
C TYR A 197 0.17 8.79 -13.73
N ASP A 198 -0.94 9.52 -13.65
CA ASP A 198 -2.20 9.04 -13.04
C ASP A 198 -1.98 8.36 -11.68
N VAL A 199 -1.25 9.00 -10.77
CA VAL A 199 -0.90 8.43 -9.46
C VAL A 199 -2.11 8.35 -8.56
N ASP A 200 -2.40 7.15 -8.04
CA ASP A 200 -3.51 6.90 -7.12
C ASP A 200 -3.14 7.19 -5.65
N PHE A 201 -1.90 6.89 -5.25
CA PHE A 201 -1.44 7.14 -3.87
C PHE A 201 0.09 7.32 -3.80
N ILE A 202 0.56 7.86 -2.68
CA ILE A 202 1.95 8.25 -2.46
C ILE A 202 2.49 7.55 -1.21
N VAL A 203 3.73 7.08 -1.28
CA VAL A 203 4.47 6.52 -0.15
C VAL A 203 5.69 7.38 0.16
N LEU A 204 5.71 7.97 1.35
CA LEU A 204 6.84 8.73 1.86
C LEU A 204 7.86 7.76 2.50
N ALA A 205 8.74 7.21 1.69
CA ALA A 205 9.78 6.27 2.12
C ALA A 205 11.02 7.02 2.63
N ARG A 206 10.92 7.59 3.82
CA ARG A 206 11.93 8.47 4.43
C ARG A 206 12.12 9.78 3.64
N TYR A 207 11.03 10.34 3.16
CA TYR A 207 10.98 11.69 2.59
C TYR A 207 11.00 12.71 3.71
N MET A 208 12.08 13.50 3.79
CA MET A 208 12.35 14.40 4.92
C MET A 208 11.85 15.83 4.67
N GLN A 209 10.75 15.97 3.96
CA GLN A 209 10.03 17.23 3.74
C GLN A 209 8.63 17.15 4.34
N VAL A 210 8.17 18.24 4.92
CA VAL A 210 6.77 18.37 5.36
C VAL A 210 5.95 18.82 4.15
N LEU A 211 4.90 18.10 3.81
CA LEU A 211 3.97 18.47 2.74
C LEU A 211 3.07 19.63 3.18
N SER A 212 2.64 20.45 2.24
CA SER A 212 1.67 21.50 2.53
C SER A 212 0.26 20.93 2.75
N GLU A 213 -0.59 21.68 3.43
CA GLU A 213 -2.00 21.33 3.59
C GLU A 213 -2.70 21.16 2.22
N ASN A 214 -2.39 22.03 1.25
CA ASN A 214 -2.90 21.92 -0.12
C ASN A 214 -2.51 20.60 -0.77
N PHE A 215 -1.26 20.14 -0.58
CA PHE A 215 -0.79 18.87 -1.09
C PHE A 215 -1.55 17.70 -0.45
N ILE A 216 -1.70 17.71 0.86
CA ILE A 216 -2.36 16.66 1.63
C ILE A 216 -3.84 16.56 1.26
N ASN A 217 -4.53 17.70 1.13
CA ASN A 217 -5.95 17.76 0.78
C ASN A 217 -6.27 17.25 -0.63
N ARG A 218 -5.27 17.21 -1.52
CA ARG A 218 -5.43 16.60 -2.85
C ARG A 218 -5.42 15.06 -2.83
N TYR A 219 -4.76 14.47 -1.83
CA TYR A 219 -4.61 13.03 -1.65
C TYR A 219 -5.09 12.57 -0.27
N PRO A 220 -6.34 12.87 0.15
CA PRO A 220 -6.83 12.56 1.49
C PRO A 220 -6.82 11.05 1.73
N HIS A 221 -6.09 10.60 2.76
CA HIS A 221 -5.88 9.18 3.09
C HIS A 221 -5.22 8.36 1.97
N HIS A 222 -4.48 9.02 1.06
CA HIS A 222 -3.71 8.39 -0.02
C HIS A 222 -2.22 8.76 0.05
N ILE A 223 -1.74 9.29 1.17
CA ILE A 223 -0.32 9.51 1.44
C ILE A 223 0.05 8.71 2.68
N ILE A 224 0.93 7.73 2.52
CA ILE A 224 1.41 6.85 3.59
C ILE A 224 2.81 7.28 3.99
N ASN A 225 3.02 7.56 5.28
CA ASN A 225 4.32 7.93 5.82
C ASN A 225 4.87 6.85 6.75
N ILE A 226 6.20 6.74 6.82
CA ILE A 226 6.91 6.01 7.88
C ILE A 226 7.56 6.98 8.85
N HIS A 227 7.15 6.93 10.09
CA HIS A 227 7.74 7.65 11.20
C HIS A 227 8.59 6.71 12.06
N HIS A 228 9.79 7.16 12.38
CA HIS A 228 10.83 6.35 13.02
C HIS A 228 10.75 6.34 14.57
N SER A 229 9.52 6.40 15.11
CA SER A 229 9.24 6.13 16.53
C SER A 229 7.88 5.45 16.70
N PHE A 230 7.64 4.92 17.88
CA PHE A 230 6.34 4.38 18.28
C PHE A 230 5.44 5.55 18.74
N LEU A 231 4.69 6.12 17.80
CA LEU A 231 3.80 7.24 18.10
C LEU A 231 2.77 6.88 19.18
N PRO A 232 2.44 7.79 20.10
CA PRO A 232 2.84 9.22 20.15
C PRO A 232 4.16 9.47 20.90
N ALA A 233 4.99 8.47 21.18
CA ALA A 233 6.24 8.63 21.90
C ALA A 233 7.39 9.14 20.98
N PHE A 234 8.27 9.99 21.55
CA PHE A 234 9.48 10.50 20.87
C PHE A 234 9.22 11.18 19.53
N VAL A 235 8.30 12.11 19.51
CA VAL A 235 8.05 12.99 18.35
C VAL A 235 9.26 13.88 18.10
N GLY A 236 9.66 14.05 16.82
CA GLY A 236 10.72 14.97 16.42
C GLY A 236 11.87 14.33 15.64
N ALA A 237 12.94 15.11 15.37
CA ALA A 237 13.95 14.76 14.38
C ALA A 237 15.00 13.71 14.81
N LYS A 238 15.17 13.43 16.11
CA LYS A 238 16.21 12.53 16.64
C LYS A 238 15.67 11.52 17.66
N PRO A 239 14.64 10.72 17.35
CA PRO A 239 13.97 9.86 18.32
C PRO A 239 14.90 8.79 18.91
N TYR A 240 15.86 8.25 18.14
CA TYR A 240 16.81 7.23 18.66
C TYR A 240 17.78 7.79 19.69
N HIS A 241 18.20 9.06 19.57
CA HIS A 241 19.01 9.71 20.59
C HIS A 241 18.20 9.93 21.87
N ALA A 242 16.99 10.49 21.73
CA ALA A 242 16.11 10.69 22.87
C ALA A 242 15.76 9.36 23.58
N ALA A 243 15.53 8.29 22.82
CA ALA A 243 15.28 6.94 23.36
C ALA A 243 16.50 6.39 24.11
N TYR A 244 17.71 6.59 23.57
CA TYR A 244 18.96 6.18 24.21
C TYR A 244 19.18 6.94 25.52
N ASP A 245 19.10 8.28 25.48
CA ASP A 245 19.29 9.12 26.66
C ASP A 245 18.28 8.84 27.77
N ARG A 246 17.03 8.50 27.38
CA ARG A 246 15.98 8.09 28.32
C ARG A 246 16.18 6.66 28.88
N GLY A 247 17.04 5.85 28.27
CA GLY A 247 17.28 4.46 28.67
C GLY A 247 16.08 3.53 28.47
N VAL A 248 15.32 3.72 27.37
CA VAL A 248 14.15 2.88 27.06
C VAL A 248 14.53 1.43 26.82
N LYS A 249 13.56 0.53 26.89
CA LYS A 249 13.73 -0.91 26.67
C LYS A 249 13.13 -1.36 25.34
N LEU A 250 12.38 -0.48 24.70
CA LEU A 250 11.73 -0.72 23.42
C LEU A 250 11.90 0.54 22.55
N ILE A 251 12.14 0.34 21.26
CA ILE A 251 12.00 1.35 20.22
C ILE A 251 11.00 0.85 19.19
N GLY A 252 10.38 1.74 18.43
CA GLY A 252 9.36 1.36 17.47
C GLY A 252 9.38 2.20 16.20
N ALA A 253 8.53 1.83 15.27
CA ALA A 253 8.20 2.58 14.08
C ALA A 253 6.69 2.61 13.87
N THR A 254 6.19 3.65 13.21
CA THR A 254 4.77 3.85 12.92
C THR A 254 4.59 4.22 11.47
N SER A 255 3.70 3.52 10.76
CA SER A 255 3.20 3.96 9.47
C SER A 255 1.77 4.46 9.61
N HIS A 256 1.51 5.63 9.05
CA HIS A 256 0.23 6.32 9.18
C HIS A 256 -0.12 7.08 7.90
N TYR A 257 -1.39 7.39 7.71
CA TYR A 257 -1.79 8.35 6.70
C TYR A 257 -1.37 9.76 7.11
N VAL A 258 -0.92 10.55 6.13
CA VAL A 258 -0.51 11.93 6.38
C VAL A 258 -1.74 12.82 6.51
N THR A 259 -1.72 13.70 7.53
CA THR A 259 -2.70 14.76 7.78
C THR A 259 -1.97 16.10 7.92
N PRO A 260 -2.67 17.24 7.86
CA PRO A 260 -2.04 18.55 8.07
C PRO A 260 -1.30 18.67 9.41
N ASP A 261 -1.81 18.01 10.45
CA ASP A 261 -1.12 17.90 11.73
C ASP A 261 0.02 16.90 11.62
N LEU A 262 1.26 17.36 11.88
CA LEU A 262 2.47 16.56 11.72
C LEU A 262 2.44 15.30 12.62
N ASP A 263 2.68 14.15 12.00
CA ASP A 263 2.75 12.83 12.64
C ASP A 263 1.48 12.46 13.47
N ALA A 264 0.35 13.11 13.22
CA ALA A 264 -0.89 12.92 13.97
C ALA A 264 -1.99 12.17 13.20
N GLY A 265 -1.72 11.74 11.97
CA GLY A 265 -2.69 11.06 11.11
C GLY A 265 -3.04 9.64 11.54
N PRO A 266 -4.09 9.04 10.95
CA PRO A 266 -4.58 7.71 11.28
C PRO A 266 -3.49 6.64 11.12
N ILE A 267 -3.21 5.90 12.19
CA ILE A 267 -2.15 4.88 12.23
C ILE A 267 -2.62 3.64 11.46
N ILE A 268 -1.76 3.13 10.56
CA ILE A 268 -2.03 1.93 9.76
C ILE A 268 -1.34 0.72 10.38
N GLU A 269 -0.06 0.87 10.72
CA GLU A 269 0.77 -0.22 11.23
C GLU A 269 1.79 0.31 12.23
N GLN A 270 2.05 -0.47 13.27
CA GLN A 270 3.10 -0.19 14.25
C GLN A 270 3.80 -1.48 14.64
N ASP A 271 5.09 -1.39 14.92
CA ASP A 271 5.84 -2.50 15.50
C ASP A 271 6.94 -1.98 16.40
N ILE A 272 7.48 -2.86 17.27
CA ILE A 272 8.51 -2.54 18.26
C ILE A 272 9.63 -3.57 18.25
N THR A 273 10.81 -3.15 18.70
CA THR A 273 11.93 -4.05 18.97
C THR A 273 12.59 -3.75 20.29
N ARG A 274 13.16 -4.80 20.91
CA ARG A 274 13.86 -4.67 22.19
C ARG A 274 15.25 -4.06 22.03
N VAL A 275 15.59 -3.18 22.97
CA VAL A 275 16.94 -2.64 23.16
C VAL A 275 17.45 -2.94 24.56
N THR A 276 18.75 -3.04 24.70
CA THR A 276 19.43 -3.37 25.93
C THR A 276 20.40 -2.27 26.33
N HIS A 277 20.94 -2.34 27.53
CA HIS A 277 21.97 -1.40 27.99
C HIS A 277 23.33 -1.52 27.23
N LYS A 278 23.48 -2.58 26.42
CA LYS A 278 24.66 -2.80 25.57
C LYS A 278 24.53 -2.14 24.20
N ASP A 279 23.33 -1.77 23.79
CA ASP A 279 23.08 -1.17 22.50
C ASP A 279 23.52 0.30 22.52
N THR A 280 24.29 0.70 21.54
CA THR A 280 24.68 2.10 21.28
C THR A 280 23.58 2.82 20.50
N VAL A 281 23.68 4.14 20.34
CA VAL A 281 22.79 4.91 19.43
C VAL A 281 22.85 4.35 18.00
N ALA A 282 24.02 3.94 17.53
CA ALA A 282 24.20 3.34 16.20
C ALA A 282 23.42 2.00 16.08
N ASP A 283 23.40 1.19 17.14
CA ASP A 283 22.64 -0.05 17.18
C ASP A 283 21.13 0.23 17.17
N LEU A 284 20.67 1.24 17.92
CA LEU A 284 19.28 1.66 17.91
C LEU A 284 18.86 2.11 16.50
N VAL A 285 19.68 2.91 15.82
CA VAL A 285 19.44 3.35 14.43
C VAL A 285 19.36 2.15 13.48
N LYS A 286 20.26 1.17 13.61
CA LYS A 286 20.26 -0.05 12.79
C LYS A 286 18.98 -0.86 12.98
N LYS A 287 18.63 -1.17 14.24
CA LYS A 287 17.38 -1.88 14.60
C LYS A 287 16.14 -1.12 14.11
N GLY A 288 16.15 0.21 14.25
CA GLY A 288 15.07 1.06 13.81
C GLY A 288 14.87 1.03 12.29
N ARG A 289 15.95 1.07 11.50
CA ARG A 289 15.86 0.95 10.03
C ARG A 289 15.25 -0.40 9.59
N ASP A 290 15.61 -1.49 10.27
CA ASP A 290 15.02 -2.80 9.98
C ASP A 290 13.53 -2.82 10.27
N LEU A 291 13.12 -2.18 11.36
CA LEU A 291 11.72 -2.06 11.76
C LEU A 291 10.93 -1.15 10.81
N GLU A 292 11.50 0.00 10.40
CA GLU A 292 10.90 0.94 9.45
C GLU A 292 10.53 0.25 8.11
N LYS A 293 11.40 -0.62 7.58
CA LYS A 293 11.13 -1.40 6.37
C LYS A 293 9.89 -2.27 6.54
N ILE A 294 9.82 -3.04 7.62
CA ILE A 294 8.75 -4.00 7.89
C ILE A 294 7.41 -3.26 8.11
N VAL A 295 7.42 -2.20 8.91
CA VAL A 295 6.21 -1.44 9.24
C VAL A 295 5.66 -0.73 8.02
N LEU A 296 6.53 -0.10 7.21
CA LEU A 296 6.10 0.57 5.99
C LEU A 296 5.54 -0.43 4.97
N SER A 297 6.24 -1.53 4.72
CA SER A 297 5.78 -2.51 3.73
C SER A 297 4.46 -3.15 4.11
N ARG A 298 4.24 -3.51 5.39
CA ARG A 298 2.94 -4.01 5.86
C ARG A 298 1.81 -3.00 5.69
N ALA A 299 2.08 -1.72 5.96
CA ALA A 299 1.09 -0.66 5.77
C ALA A 299 0.73 -0.46 4.30
N VAL A 300 1.73 -0.42 3.41
CA VAL A 300 1.54 -0.29 1.96
C VAL A 300 0.77 -1.49 1.41
N GLU A 301 1.12 -2.71 1.81
CA GLU A 301 0.42 -3.94 1.39
C GLU A 301 -1.06 -3.91 1.75
N LYS A 302 -1.40 -3.53 2.99
CA LYS A 302 -2.80 -3.38 3.43
C LYS A 302 -3.56 -2.34 2.63
N HIS A 303 -2.89 -1.24 2.24
CA HIS A 303 -3.47 -0.21 1.38
C HIS A 303 -3.73 -0.74 -0.04
N ILE A 304 -2.75 -1.40 -0.66
CA ILE A 304 -2.87 -2.02 -2.00
C ILE A 304 -4.03 -3.04 -2.00
N GLN A 305 -4.13 -3.86 -0.96
CA GLN A 305 -5.20 -4.86 -0.81
C GLN A 305 -6.56 -4.26 -0.42
N ARG A 306 -6.65 -2.92 -0.32
CA ARG A 306 -7.90 -2.23 0.07
C ARG A 306 -8.50 -2.80 1.35
N LYS A 307 -7.66 -2.99 2.37
CA LYS A 307 -8.03 -3.53 3.69
C LYS A 307 -8.18 -2.45 4.76
N ILE A 308 -8.00 -1.19 4.41
CA ILE A 308 -7.99 -0.10 5.38
C ILE A 308 -9.20 0.80 5.16
N LEU A 309 -9.99 0.98 6.20
CA LEU A 309 -11.05 1.98 6.27
C LEU A 309 -10.65 3.02 7.32
N THR A 310 -10.76 4.30 6.95
CA THR A 310 -10.52 5.42 7.88
C THR A 310 -11.83 5.93 8.43
N TYR A 311 -11.88 6.15 9.75
CA TYR A 311 -13.02 6.74 10.43
C TYR A 311 -12.53 7.67 11.54
N ASN A 312 -12.94 8.94 11.50
CA ASN A 312 -12.34 9.97 12.31
C ASN A 312 -10.82 9.93 12.15
N ASN A 313 -10.04 10.00 13.21
CA ASN A 313 -8.57 9.88 13.13
C ASN A 313 -8.07 8.46 13.46
N LYS A 314 -8.78 7.41 13.03
CA LYS A 314 -8.43 6.00 13.26
C LYS A 314 -8.55 5.19 11.99
N THR A 315 -7.84 4.08 11.93
CA THR A 315 -8.02 3.06 10.90
C THR A 315 -8.71 1.83 11.47
N ILE A 316 -9.59 1.23 10.68
CA ILE A 316 -10.06 -0.14 10.84
C ILE A 316 -9.34 -0.95 9.76
N VAL A 317 -8.52 -1.90 10.17
CA VAL A 317 -7.74 -2.74 9.28
C VAL A 317 -8.34 -4.13 9.29
N PHE A 318 -8.90 -4.54 8.17
CA PHE A 318 -9.49 -5.86 7.96
C PHE A 318 -8.38 -6.90 7.71
N SER A 319 -8.50 -8.09 8.30
CA SER A 319 -7.48 -9.15 8.28
C SER A 319 -7.39 -9.92 6.96
#